data_bc415f1c5c32b6c86c109ca58c6f5e3b
#
_entry.id   bc415f1c5c32b6c86c109ca58c6f5e3b
#
_cell.length_a   1.000
_cell.length_b   1.000
_cell.length_c   1.000
_cell.angle_alpha   90.00
_cell.angle_beta   90.00
_cell.angle_gamma   90.00
#
_symmetry.space_group_name_H-M   'P 1'
#
loop_
_entity.id
_entity.type
_entity.pdbx_description
1 polymer ?
#
loop_
_entity_poly.entity_id
_entity_poly.type
_entity_poly.pdbx_seq_one_letter_code
_entity_poly.pdbx_strand_id
1 'polypeptide(L)'
;MIKTIELFAGVGGFRLGLESHNTKSKKHYKIVWSNQWEPSTNIQHASEVYEARFGKKNHSSDDITKVVNENFDSIPDHDLLVGGFPCQDYSVARTLKQSSGIKGIKGVLWWSIHSIIEKKGKNAPKYLLLENVDRLLKSPATQRGRDFAIMLASLSDLGYAVEWRVINAAEYGMPQRRKRVYIFAYKNNTEIYSSIEKLDKANNIFSWVSDSGTMQNAFPMNFQETQPINFELDGRLDQISENHKDYNAKRRPFAT
;
A
#
# COMPACT_ATOMS: atom_id res chain seq x y z
N MET A 1 -4.35 18.29 11.18
CA MET A 1 -3.62 18.24 9.89
C MET A 1 -2.83 16.95 9.85
N ILE A 2 -3.05 16.12 8.82
CA ILE A 2 -2.42 14.81 8.64
C ILE A 2 -1.06 15.03 7.95
N LYS A 3 0.02 14.66 8.63
CA LYS A 3 1.37 14.65 8.05
C LYS A 3 1.51 13.41 7.16
N THR A 4 1.89 13.62 5.93
CA THR A 4 1.95 12.55 4.93
C THR A 4 3.33 12.47 4.30
N ILE A 5 3.83 11.26 4.09
CA ILE A 5 4.94 11.02 3.17
C ILE A 5 4.44 10.38 1.88
N GLU A 6 5.08 10.74 0.76
CA GLU A 6 4.74 10.22 -0.57
C GLU A 6 5.93 9.46 -1.12
N LEU A 7 5.79 8.14 -1.29
CA LEU A 7 6.80 7.27 -1.89
C LEU A 7 6.47 7.00 -3.35
N PHE A 8 7.49 6.83 -4.19
CA PHE A 8 7.30 6.60 -5.62
C PHE A 8 6.42 7.67 -6.25
N ALA A 9 6.69 8.91 -5.85
CA ALA A 9 5.80 10.06 -6.01
C ALA A 9 5.48 10.40 -7.48
N GLY A 10 6.30 9.91 -8.43
CA GLY A 10 6.18 10.30 -9.83
C GLY A 10 6.24 11.83 -9.95
N VAL A 11 5.22 12.40 -10.57
CA VAL A 11 5.05 13.86 -10.70
C VAL A 11 4.13 14.47 -9.64
N GLY A 12 3.82 13.73 -8.55
CA GLY A 12 3.06 14.21 -7.39
C GLY A 12 1.54 14.00 -7.48
N GLY A 13 1.11 12.87 -7.99
CA GLY A 13 -0.32 12.57 -8.14
C GLY A 13 -1.07 12.49 -6.81
N PHE A 14 -0.54 11.77 -5.82
CA PHE A 14 -1.13 11.69 -4.48
C PHE A 14 -1.13 13.04 -3.78
N ARG A 15 -0.03 13.78 -3.87
CA ARG A 15 0.08 15.12 -3.29
C ARG A 15 -1.01 16.05 -3.81
N LEU A 16 -1.22 16.08 -5.11
CA LEU A 16 -2.28 16.89 -5.72
C LEU A 16 -3.67 16.49 -5.20
N GLY A 17 -3.97 15.18 -5.19
CA GLY A 17 -5.23 14.67 -4.70
C GLY A 17 -5.48 15.06 -3.24
N LEU A 18 -4.51 14.84 -2.36
CA LEU A 18 -4.64 15.12 -0.94
C LEU A 18 -4.67 16.62 -0.63
N GLU A 19 -3.75 17.39 -1.20
CA GLU A 19 -3.65 18.83 -0.92
C GLU A 19 -4.77 19.64 -1.59
N SER A 20 -5.48 19.11 -2.60
CA SER A 20 -6.67 19.73 -3.19
C SER A 20 -7.83 19.90 -2.18
N HIS A 21 -7.87 19.06 -1.14
CA HIS A 21 -8.82 19.17 -0.04
C HIS A 21 -8.46 20.27 0.98
N ASN A 22 -7.27 20.87 0.86
CA ASN A 22 -6.89 21.98 1.71
C ASN A 22 -7.64 23.25 1.28
N THR A 23 -8.17 23.99 2.26
CA THR A 23 -8.76 25.31 2.05
C THR A 23 -7.82 26.41 2.55
N LYS A 24 -8.13 27.69 2.27
CA LYS A 24 -7.37 28.82 2.81
C LYS A 24 -7.36 28.83 4.35
N SER A 25 -8.50 28.45 4.95
CA SER A 25 -8.70 28.46 6.41
C SER A 25 -8.30 27.15 7.09
N LYS A 26 -8.29 26.01 6.39
CA LYS A 26 -8.05 24.70 7.00
C LYS A 26 -7.14 23.83 6.13
N LYS A 27 -6.03 23.43 6.71
CA LYS A 27 -5.12 22.47 6.12
C LYS A 27 -5.43 21.07 6.65
N HIS A 28 -5.91 20.19 5.79
CA HIS A 28 -6.23 18.79 6.13
C HIS A 28 -5.00 17.91 6.01
N TYR A 29 -4.25 18.06 4.91
CA TYR A 29 -3.07 17.25 4.58
C TYR A 29 -1.85 18.13 4.34
N LYS A 30 -0.68 17.59 4.68
CA LYS A 30 0.61 18.18 4.36
C LYS A 30 1.60 17.08 4.00
N ILE A 31 2.14 17.13 2.79
CA ILE A 31 3.30 16.30 2.44
C ILE A 31 4.51 16.86 3.17
N VAL A 32 5.05 16.08 4.09
CA VAL A 32 6.21 16.45 4.91
C VAL A 32 7.51 15.88 4.35
N TRP A 33 7.42 14.85 3.52
CA TRP A 33 8.54 14.25 2.81
C TRP A 33 8.06 13.46 1.60
N SER A 34 8.89 13.38 0.57
CA SER A 34 8.59 12.60 -0.65
C SER A 34 9.85 11.97 -1.22
N ASN A 35 9.67 10.87 -1.95
CA ASN A 35 10.75 10.19 -2.65
C ASN A 35 10.30 9.78 -4.06
N GLN A 36 11.16 10.05 -5.04
CA GLN A 36 11.02 9.55 -6.41
C GLN A 36 12.40 9.24 -6.98
N TRP A 37 12.59 8.01 -7.42
CA TRP A 37 13.80 7.56 -8.09
C TRP A 37 13.48 6.56 -9.22
N GLU A 38 14.17 6.71 -10.34
CA GLU A 38 14.02 5.87 -11.53
C GLU A 38 15.33 5.12 -11.81
N PRO A 39 15.37 3.79 -11.62
CA PRO A 39 16.60 3.01 -11.75
C PRO A 39 17.12 2.91 -13.18
N SER A 40 16.26 3.12 -14.18
CA SER A 40 16.56 2.92 -15.60
C SER A 40 17.21 4.12 -16.28
N THR A 41 17.30 5.26 -15.62
CA THR A 41 17.82 6.50 -16.20
C THR A 41 18.80 7.22 -15.27
N ASN A 42 19.80 7.89 -15.88
CA ASN A 42 20.70 8.76 -15.13
C ASN A 42 20.04 10.12 -14.80
N ILE A 43 19.07 10.53 -15.61
CA ILE A 43 18.32 11.78 -15.42
C ILE A 43 16.98 11.43 -14.77
N GLN A 44 16.71 12.02 -13.62
CA GLN A 44 15.53 11.72 -12.80
C GLN A 44 14.36 12.62 -13.19
N HIS A 45 13.85 12.46 -14.41
CA HIS A 45 12.85 13.37 -15.00
C HIS A 45 11.59 13.56 -14.14
N ALA A 46 11.03 12.47 -13.59
CA ALA A 46 9.85 12.59 -12.75
C ALA A 46 10.15 13.37 -11.45
N SER A 47 11.32 13.12 -10.85
CA SER A 47 11.79 13.85 -9.68
C SER A 47 12.03 15.34 -10.00
N GLU A 48 12.64 15.66 -11.13
CA GLU A 48 12.85 17.05 -11.58
C GLU A 48 11.52 17.80 -11.77
N VAL A 49 10.51 17.14 -12.37
CA VAL A 49 9.16 17.71 -12.52
C VAL A 49 8.50 17.90 -11.16
N TYR A 50 8.67 16.93 -10.23
CA TYR A 50 8.16 17.06 -8.87
C TYR A 50 8.79 18.26 -8.15
N GLU A 51 10.12 18.39 -8.20
CA GLU A 51 10.86 19.49 -7.61
C GLU A 51 10.47 20.85 -8.20
N ALA A 52 10.34 20.94 -9.53
CA ALA A 52 9.92 22.16 -10.20
C ALA A 52 8.51 22.62 -9.76
N ARG A 53 7.63 21.67 -9.44
CA ARG A 53 6.24 21.93 -9.05
C ARG A 53 6.08 22.23 -7.56
N PHE A 54 6.79 21.52 -6.70
CA PHE A 54 6.58 21.54 -5.26
C PHE A 54 7.78 22.00 -4.45
N GLY A 55 8.90 22.23 -5.10
CA GLY A 55 10.18 22.61 -4.49
C GLY A 55 11.01 21.40 -4.05
N LYS A 56 12.31 21.63 -3.90
CA LYS A 56 13.29 20.59 -3.52
C LYS A 56 13.25 20.21 -2.04
N LYS A 57 12.71 21.10 -1.20
CA LYS A 57 12.72 20.88 0.24
C LYS A 57 11.93 19.63 0.61
N ASN A 58 12.57 18.74 1.36
CA ASN A 58 11.98 17.47 1.82
C ASN A 58 11.62 16.51 0.67
N HIS A 59 12.29 16.61 -0.46
CA HIS A 59 12.23 15.66 -1.55
C HIS A 59 13.56 14.92 -1.67
N SER A 60 13.50 13.58 -1.84
CA SER A 60 14.67 12.76 -2.13
C SER A 60 14.54 12.13 -3.50
N SER A 61 15.59 12.24 -4.31
CA SER A 61 15.76 11.58 -5.61
C SER A 61 16.69 10.35 -5.53
N ASP A 62 16.92 9.81 -4.34
CA ASP A 62 17.74 8.64 -4.11
C ASP A 62 16.91 7.36 -4.16
N ASP A 63 17.58 6.22 -4.42
CA ASP A 63 16.98 4.90 -4.25
C ASP A 63 16.43 4.75 -2.83
N ILE A 64 15.13 4.49 -2.72
CA ILE A 64 14.47 4.33 -1.42
C ILE A 64 15.11 3.24 -0.56
N THR A 65 15.68 2.20 -1.18
CA THR A 65 16.38 1.14 -0.48
C THR A 65 17.63 1.67 0.21
N LYS A 66 18.36 2.56 -0.44
CA LYS A 66 19.51 3.25 0.16
C LYS A 66 19.08 4.18 1.27
N VAL A 67 18.03 4.99 1.05
CA VAL A 67 17.50 5.90 2.07
C VAL A 67 17.12 5.11 3.34
N VAL A 68 16.41 4.00 3.19
CA VAL A 68 15.99 3.16 4.33
C VAL A 68 17.18 2.54 5.07
N ASN A 69 18.24 2.17 4.36
CA ASN A 69 19.40 1.48 4.97
C ASN A 69 20.47 2.44 5.51
N GLU A 70 20.69 3.56 4.85
CA GLU A 70 21.84 4.42 5.08
C GLU A 70 21.47 5.80 5.66
N ASN A 71 20.22 6.27 5.43
CA ASN A 71 19.78 7.62 5.82
C ASN A 71 18.33 7.64 6.32
N PHE A 72 17.95 6.65 7.14
CA PHE A 72 16.58 6.48 7.63
C PHE A 72 16.04 7.70 8.39
N ASP A 73 16.89 8.39 9.11
CA ASP A 73 16.52 9.57 9.90
C ASP A 73 16.04 10.76 9.05
N SER A 74 16.34 10.74 7.76
CA SER A 74 15.80 11.74 6.81
C SER A 74 14.29 11.59 6.58
N ILE A 75 13.69 10.43 6.90
CA ILE A 75 12.27 10.17 6.80
C ILE A 75 11.58 10.64 8.09
N PRO A 76 10.84 11.76 8.10
CA PRO A 76 10.21 12.30 9.30
C PRO A 76 9.07 11.41 9.80
N ASP A 77 8.65 11.62 11.05
CA ASP A 77 7.43 11.02 11.57
C ASP A 77 6.20 11.56 10.84
N HIS A 78 5.27 10.66 10.53
CA HIS A 78 4.10 10.94 9.71
C HIS A 78 2.91 10.11 10.13
N ASP A 79 1.71 10.58 9.80
CA ASP A 79 0.44 9.93 10.13
C ASP A 79 -0.05 9.03 8.99
N LEU A 80 0.28 9.39 7.75
CA LEU A 80 -0.15 8.71 6.52
C LEU A 80 1.05 8.48 5.60
N LEU A 81 1.17 7.27 5.08
CA LEU A 81 2.09 6.92 4.01
C LEU A 81 1.29 6.64 2.74
N VAL A 82 1.61 7.34 1.65
CA VAL A 82 1.01 7.10 0.34
C VAL A 82 2.07 6.73 -0.67
N GLY A 83 1.70 5.93 -1.68
CA GLY A 83 2.63 5.59 -2.76
C GLY A 83 2.08 4.63 -3.79
N GLY A 84 2.48 4.85 -5.05
CA GLY A 84 2.24 3.94 -6.16
C GLY A 84 3.49 3.13 -6.45
N PHE A 85 3.74 2.08 -5.68
CA PHE A 85 4.96 1.29 -5.84
C PHE A 85 4.94 0.50 -7.15
N PRO A 86 6.06 0.52 -7.91
CA PRO A 86 6.10 -0.18 -9.18
C PRO A 86 6.00 -1.68 -9.01
N CYS A 87 5.26 -2.27 -9.92
CA CYS A 87 5.08 -3.70 -10.04
C CYS A 87 6.21 -4.29 -10.91
N GLN A 88 7.47 -4.18 -10.50
CA GLN A 88 8.59 -4.75 -11.23
C GLN A 88 9.06 -6.07 -10.59
N ASP A 89 9.14 -7.10 -11.45
CA ASP A 89 9.74 -8.43 -11.25
C ASP A 89 9.72 -9.04 -9.83
N TYR A 90 8.82 -9.55 -9.45
CA TYR A 90 7.85 -10.44 -8.93
C TYR A 90 8.40 -11.73 -8.34
N SER A 91 8.76 -11.65 -7.16
CA SER A 91 8.41 -12.62 -6.15
C SER A 91 8.69 -11.97 -4.79
N VAL A 92 7.68 -11.37 -4.20
CA VAL A 92 7.70 -11.04 -2.77
C VAL A 92 8.22 -12.24 -1.98
N ALA A 93 7.89 -13.44 -2.42
CA ALA A 93 8.36 -14.71 -1.85
C ALA A 93 9.83 -15.08 -2.11
N ARG A 94 10.43 -14.67 -3.22
CA ARG A 94 11.88 -14.91 -3.44
C ARG A 94 12.72 -14.15 -2.44
N THR A 95 12.28 -12.97 -2.08
CA THR A 95 12.99 -12.08 -1.16
C THR A 95 12.94 -12.61 0.28
N LEU A 96 11.86 -13.29 0.68
CA LEU A 96 11.76 -13.94 1.99
C LEU A 96 12.80 -15.06 2.19
N LYS A 97 13.07 -15.87 1.15
CA LYS A 97 14.12 -16.91 1.22
C LYS A 97 15.54 -16.34 1.28
N GLN A 98 15.75 -15.13 0.79
CA GLN A 98 17.05 -14.43 0.82
C GLN A 98 17.20 -13.53 2.05
N SER A 99 16.15 -13.32 2.84
CA SER A 99 16.14 -12.44 4.00
C SER A 99 16.72 -13.04 5.28
N SER A 100 17.36 -14.22 5.21
CA SER A 100 18.15 -14.74 6.34
C SER A 100 19.40 -13.91 6.65
N GLY A 101 19.46 -12.67 6.18
CA GLY A 101 20.48 -11.68 6.52
C GLY A 101 20.24 -10.35 5.83
N ILE A 102 20.45 -9.28 6.57
CA ILE A 102 20.29 -7.86 6.20
C ILE A 102 20.99 -7.46 4.87
N LYS A 103 21.77 -8.33 4.25
CA LYS A 103 22.61 -8.05 3.08
C LYS A 103 22.06 -8.47 1.71
N GLY A 104 20.83 -8.99 1.60
CA GLY A 104 20.33 -9.66 0.39
C GLY A 104 19.08 -9.11 -0.29
N ILE A 105 18.46 -8.06 0.20
CA ILE A 105 17.16 -7.59 -0.32
C ILE A 105 17.39 -6.61 -1.49
N LYS A 106 17.78 -7.13 -2.64
CA LYS A 106 17.65 -6.40 -3.90
C LYS A 106 16.27 -6.71 -4.50
N GLY A 107 15.39 -5.72 -4.58
CA GLY A 107 14.48 -5.65 -5.69
C GLY A 107 12.97 -5.69 -5.47
N VAL A 108 12.41 -5.78 -4.29
CA VAL A 108 10.96 -5.57 -4.15
C VAL A 108 10.70 -4.34 -3.28
N LEU A 109 10.26 -3.26 -3.91
CA LEU A 109 10.00 -1.97 -3.27
C LEU A 109 8.92 -2.03 -2.18
N TRP A 110 8.11 -3.09 -2.18
CA TRP A 110 7.23 -3.45 -1.06
C TRP A 110 8.00 -3.54 0.27
N TRP A 111 9.17 -4.19 0.26
CA TRP A 111 9.95 -4.37 1.49
C TRP A 111 10.58 -3.07 1.98
N SER A 112 10.79 -2.09 1.11
CA SER A 112 11.17 -0.74 1.55
C SER A 112 10.03 -0.07 2.30
N ILE A 113 8.77 -0.19 1.84
CA ILE A 113 7.59 0.28 2.57
C ILE A 113 7.49 -0.43 3.92
N HIS A 114 7.57 -1.76 3.93
CA HIS A 114 7.51 -2.58 5.16
C HIS A 114 8.58 -2.16 6.16
N SER A 115 9.84 -2.02 5.71
CA SER A 115 10.96 -1.63 6.56
C SER A 115 10.80 -0.21 7.13
N ILE A 116 10.21 0.73 6.39
CA ILE A 116 9.90 2.06 6.93
C ILE A 116 8.92 1.93 8.09
N ILE A 117 7.84 1.17 7.93
CA ILE A 117 6.82 0.98 8.96
C ILE A 117 7.42 0.29 10.19
N GLU A 118 8.17 -0.79 9.97
CA GLU A 118 8.82 -1.57 11.03
C GLU A 118 9.81 -0.73 11.83
N LYS A 119 10.73 -0.01 11.15
CA LYS A 119 11.73 0.86 11.79
C LYS A 119 11.10 2.03 12.53
N LYS A 120 9.97 2.59 12.06
CA LYS A 120 9.23 3.62 12.79
C LYS A 120 8.59 3.11 14.08
N GLY A 121 8.33 1.81 14.21
CA GLY A 121 7.87 1.16 15.43
C GLY A 121 6.64 1.84 16.04
N LYS A 122 6.78 2.47 17.20
CA LYS A 122 5.69 3.20 17.88
C LYS A 122 5.20 4.42 17.09
N ASN A 123 6.08 5.02 16.29
CA ASN A 123 5.80 6.18 15.44
C ASN A 123 5.39 5.77 14.03
N ALA A 124 5.12 4.47 13.78
CA ALA A 124 4.65 4.01 12.49
C ALA A 124 3.34 4.72 12.09
N PRO A 125 3.14 5.00 10.80
CA PRO A 125 1.97 5.73 10.33
C PRO A 125 0.67 5.04 10.74
N LYS A 126 -0.35 5.84 11.07
CA LYS A 126 -1.68 5.31 11.40
C LYS A 126 -2.40 4.76 10.19
N TYR A 127 -2.08 5.28 9.00
CA TYR A 127 -2.78 4.96 7.77
C TYR A 127 -1.79 4.74 6.62
N LEU A 128 -2.15 3.82 5.73
CA LEU A 128 -1.46 3.62 4.45
C LEU A 128 -2.48 3.74 3.33
N LEU A 129 -2.14 4.42 2.24
CA LEU A 129 -2.92 4.43 1.00
C LEU A 129 -1.98 4.14 -0.16
N LEU A 130 -2.03 2.91 -0.65
CA LEU A 130 -1.12 2.41 -1.65
C LEU A 130 -1.86 2.13 -2.97
N GLU A 131 -1.18 2.34 -4.08
CA GLU A 131 -1.70 2.04 -5.42
C GLU A 131 -0.82 1.03 -6.13
N ASN A 132 -1.44 0.15 -6.89
CA ASN A 132 -0.73 -0.73 -7.81
C ASN A 132 -1.61 -1.11 -9.02
N VAL A 133 -1.04 -1.81 -9.99
CA VAL A 133 -1.83 -2.40 -11.08
C VAL A 133 -2.72 -3.52 -10.56
N ASP A 134 -3.91 -3.68 -11.14
CA ASP A 134 -4.91 -4.70 -10.74
C ASP A 134 -4.38 -6.14 -10.84
N ARG A 135 -3.43 -6.40 -11.76
CA ARG A 135 -2.78 -7.71 -11.89
C ARG A 135 -1.96 -8.14 -10.66
N LEU A 136 -1.63 -7.23 -9.72
CA LEU A 136 -1.02 -7.58 -8.44
C LEU A 136 -1.84 -8.65 -7.71
N LEU A 137 -3.16 -8.54 -7.74
CA LEU A 137 -4.08 -9.51 -7.11
C LEU A 137 -3.98 -10.93 -7.70
N LYS A 138 -3.30 -11.09 -8.84
CA LYS A 138 -3.12 -12.35 -9.55
C LYS A 138 -1.66 -12.76 -9.68
N SER A 139 -0.75 -12.04 -9.04
CA SER A 139 0.68 -12.31 -9.07
C SER A 139 1.08 -13.37 -8.01
N PRO A 140 2.04 -14.25 -8.31
CA PRO A 140 2.59 -14.56 -9.62
C PRO A 140 1.66 -15.45 -10.45
N ALA A 141 1.91 -15.58 -11.75
CA ALA A 141 1.03 -16.37 -12.63
C ALA A 141 0.96 -17.86 -12.24
N THR A 142 2.03 -18.40 -11.67
CA THR A 142 2.15 -19.81 -11.23
C THR A 142 1.46 -20.08 -9.89
N GLN A 143 1.31 -19.06 -9.03
CA GLN A 143 0.67 -19.14 -7.71
C GLN A 143 -0.17 -17.89 -7.50
N ARG A 144 -1.29 -17.82 -8.23
CA ARG A 144 -2.13 -16.60 -8.28
C ARG A 144 -2.57 -16.13 -6.90
N GLY A 145 -2.28 -14.85 -6.62
CA GLY A 145 -2.63 -14.18 -5.38
C GLY A 145 -1.60 -14.30 -4.27
N ARG A 146 -0.56 -15.13 -4.44
CA ARG A 146 0.46 -15.36 -3.40
C ARG A 146 1.19 -14.09 -2.97
N ASP A 147 1.62 -13.27 -3.94
CA ASP A 147 2.37 -12.04 -3.61
C ASP A 147 1.48 -11.08 -2.81
N PHE A 148 0.23 -10.95 -3.18
CA PHE A 148 -0.72 -10.11 -2.45
C PHE A 148 -1.04 -10.67 -1.07
N ALA A 149 -1.18 -11.99 -0.93
CA ALA A 149 -1.36 -12.65 0.37
C ALA A 149 -0.19 -12.36 1.32
N ILE A 150 1.05 -12.41 0.82
CA ILE A 150 2.25 -12.09 1.60
C ILE A 150 2.24 -10.62 2.03
N MET A 151 1.81 -9.70 1.16
CA MET A 151 1.66 -8.29 1.52
C MET A 151 0.64 -8.09 2.63
N LEU A 152 -0.54 -8.72 2.54
CA LEU A 152 -1.58 -8.67 3.56
C LEU A 152 -1.09 -9.22 4.89
N ALA A 153 -0.44 -10.39 4.88
CA ALA A 153 0.13 -11.00 6.07
C ALA A 153 1.19 -10.11 6.72
N SER A 154 2.10 -9.53 5.92
CA SER A 154 3.14 -8.63 6.43
C SER A 154 2.56 -7.38 7.08
N LEU A 155 1.47 -6.83 6.57
CA LEU A 155 0.76 -5.70 7.21
C LEU A 155 0.03 -6.15 8.48
N SER A 156 -0.58 -7.33 8.49
CA SER A 156 -1.21 -7.91 9.67
C SER A 156 -0.19 -8.09 10.80
N ASP A 157 1.00 -8.61 10.51
CA ASP A 157 2.09 -8.78 11.49
C ASP A 157 2.54 -7.43 12.08
N LEU A 158 2.46 -6.34 11.30
CA LEU A 158 2.73 -4.97 11.76
C LEU A 158 1.53 -4.32 12.46
N GLY A 159 0.42 -5.05 12.65
CA GLY A 159 -0.77 -4.61 13.36
C GLY A 159 -1.71 -3.72 12.54
N TYR A 160 -1.81 -3.94 11.23
CA TYR A 160 -2.75 -3.24 10.37
C TYR A 160 -3.91 -4.14 9.92
N ALA A 161 -5.12 -3.61 9.95
CA ALA A 161 -6.23 -4.13 9.16
C ALA A 161 -6.19 -3.50 7.77
N VAL A 162 -6.59 -4.25 6.75
CA VAL A 162 -6.45 -3.85 5.35
C VAL A 162 -7.76 -4.05 4.59
N GLU A 163 -8.15 -3.04 3.83
CA GLU A 163 -9.16 -3.18 2.78
C GLU A 163 -8.57 -2.74 1.43
N TRP A 164 -9.09 -3.29 0.36
CA TRP A 164 -8.64 -2.94 -0.99
C TRP A 164 -9.79 -2.94 -1.98
N ARG A 165 -9.60 -2.22 -3.10
CA ARG A 165 -10.57 -2.17 -4.18
C ARG A 165 -9.89 -1.92 -5.53
N VAL A 166 -10.38 -2.61 -6.56
CA VAL A 166 -10.01 -2.30 -7.94
C VAL A 166 -10.92 -1.18 -8.44
N ILE A 167 -10.31 -0.08 -8.82
CA ILE A 167 -11.00 1.12 -9.30
C ILE A 167 -10.62 1.34 -10.77
N ASN A 168 -11.63 1.52 -11.61
CA ASN A 168 -11.45 1.92 -13.00
C ASN A 168 -11.78 3.41 -13.13
N ALA A 169 -10.80 4.23 -13.47
CA ALA A 169 -10.96 5.68 -13.54
C ALA A 169 -12.12 6.12 -14.48
N ALA A 170 -12.41 5.36 -15.53
CA ALA A 170 -13.51 5.65 -16.45
C ALA A 170 -14.90 5.58 -15.78
N GLU A 171 -15.06 4.77 -14.73
CA GLU A 171 -16.31 4.65 -13.97
C GLU A 171 -16.56 5.84 -13.03
N TYR A 172 -15.53 6.68 -12.87
CA TYR A 172 -15.56 7.90 -12.04
C TYR A 172 -15.36 9.18 -12.87
N GLY A 173 -15.77 9.16 -14.14
CA GLY A 173 -15.80 10.34 -15.00
C GLY A 173 -14.47 10.73 -15.65
N MET A 174 -13.42 9.91 -15.52
CA MET A 174 -12.15 10.17 -16.20
C MET A 174 -12.16 9.64 -17.64
N PRO A 175 -11.60 10.38 -18.62
CA PRO A 175 -11.56 9.95 -20.02
C PRO A 175 -10.47 8.90 -20.29
N GLN A 176 -10.24 8.00 -19.31
CA GLN A 176 -9.21 6.98 -19.37
C GLN A 176 -9.69 5.68 -18.71
N ARG A 177 -9.68 4.58 -19.46
CA ARG A 177 -9.89 3.26 -18.91
C ARG A 177 -8.62 2.77 -18.21
N ARG A 178 -8.48 3.12 -16.91
CA ARG A 178 -7.32 2.80 -16.08
C ARG A 178 -7.77 2.06 -14.83
N LYS A 179 -7.53 0.74 -14.79
CA LYS A 179 -7.77 -0.09 -13.62
C LYS A 179 -6.56 -0.11 -12.70
N ARG A 180 -6.80 0.15 -11.40
CA ARG A 180 -5.79 0.09 -10.35
C ARG A 180 -6.37 -0.50 -9.08
N VAL A 181 -5.57 -1.28 -8.36
CA VAL A 181 -5.91 -1.66 -7.00
C VAL A 181 -5.42 -0.56 -6.05
N TYR A 182 -6.34 -0.07 -5.23
CA TYR A 182 -6.03 0.78 -4.09
C TYR A 182 -6.13 -0.06 -2.82
N ILE A 183 -5.12 0.08 -1.97
CA ILE A 183 -4.97 -0.67 -0.71
C ILE A 183 -4.95 0.36 0.39
N PHE A 184 -5.90 0.27 1.32
CA PHE A 184 -5.99 1.16 2.46
C PHE A 184 -5.81 0.35 3.75
N ALA A 185 -4.89 0.77 4.61
CA ALA A 185 -4.60 0.06 5.85
C ALA A 185 -4.69 0.98 7.06
N TYR A 186 -5.17 0.42 8.17
CA TYR A 186 -5.40 1.10 9.44
C TYR A 186 -4.64 0.41 10.55
N LYS A 187 -3.83 1.15 11.30
CA LYS A 187 -3.11 0.60 12.45
C LYS A 187 -4.05 0.30 13.61
N ASN A 188 -3.72 -0.69 14.40
CA ASN A 188 -4.50 -1.19 15.54
C ASN A 188 -4.77 -0.16 16.66
N ASN A 189 -4.08 0.98 16.63
CA ASN A 189 -4.31 2.09 17.55
C ASN A 189 -5.25 3.18 16.98
N THR A 190 -6.03 2.86 15.94
CA THR A 190 -7.00 3.78 15.31
C THR A 190 -8.45 3.41 15.68
N GLU A 191 -9.34 4.40 15.70
CA GLU A 191 -10.77 4.18 15.94
C GLU A 191 -11.39 3.29 14.85
N ILE A 192 -10.93 3.43 13.60
CA ILE A 192 -11.39 2.62 12.46
C ILE A 192 -11.06 1.15 12.71
N TYR A 193 -9.83 0.83 13.13
CA TYR A 193 -9.45 -0.53 13.47
C TYR A 193 -10.34 -1.11 14.57
N SER A 194 -10.59 -0.34 15.63
CA SER A 194 -11.47 -0.76 16.72
C SER A 194 -12.91 -1.03 16.25
N SER A 195 -13.40 -0.30 15.26
CA SER A 195 -14.71 -0.53 14.66
C SER A 195 -14.75 -1.83 13.85
N ILE A 196 -13.70 -2.09 13.06
CA ILE A 196 -13.55 -3.35 12.31
C ILE A 196 -13.48 -4.55 13.27
N GLU A 197 -12.69 -4.45 14.33
CA GLU A 197 -12.55 -5.51 15.33
C GLU A 197 -13.87 -5.85 16.05
N LYS A 198 -14.70 -4.85 16.31
CA LYS A 198 -16.04 -5.07 16.87
C LYS A 198 -16.96 -5.82 15.90
N LEU A 199 -16.91 -5.48 14.63
CA LEU A 199 -17.69 -6.15 13.59
C LEU A 199 -17.22 -7.60 13.38
N ASP A 200 -15.93 -7.83 13.42
CA ASP A 200 -15.33 -9.16 13.30
C ASP A 200 -15.76 -10.06 14.45
N LYS A 201 -15.64 -9.58 15.70
CA LYS A 201 -16.12 -10.29 16.91
C LYS A 201 -17.63 -10.59 16.87
N ALA A 202 -18.41 -9.79 16.17
CA ALA A 202 -19.84 -9.99 15.95
C ALA A 202 -20.16 -10.87 14.73
N ASN A 203 -19.17 -11.46 14.06
CA ASN A 203 -19.30 -12.15 12.76
C ASN A 203 -20.01 -11.34 11.69
N ASN A 204 -19.83 -10.02 11.70
CA ASN A 204 -20.48 -9.08 10.79
C ASN A 204 -19.47 -8.20 10.02
N ILE A 205 -18.26 -8.71 9.79
CA ILE A 205 -17.22 -7.98 9.08
C ILE A 205 -17.63 -7.60 7.64
N PHE A 206 -18.52 -8.39 7.05
CA PHE A 206 -19.01 -8.12 5.71
C PHE A 206 -19.73 -6.77 5.61
N SER A 207 -20.43 -6.32 6.66
CA SER A 207 -21.08 -5.01 6.68
C SER A 207 -20.08 -3.85 6.56
N TRP A 208 -18.82 -4.05 6.98
CA TRP A 208 -17.78 -3.07 6.72
C TRP A 208 -17.49 -2.92 5.22
N VAL A 209 -17.38 -4.04 4.52
CA VAL A 209 -17.07 -4.06 3.09
C VAL A 209 -18.25 -3.60 2.23
N SER A 210 -19.49 -3.97 2.62
CA SER A 210 -20.70 -3.69 1.84
C SER A 210 -21.35 -2.35 2.12
N ASP A 211 -21.28 -1.84 3.37
CA ASP A 211 -22.12 -0.72 3.79
C ASP A 211 -21.34 0.45 4.39
N SER A 212 -20.44 0.18 5.34
CA SER A 212 -19.90 1.24 6.22
C SER A 212 -18.41 1.50 6.07
N GLY A 213 -17.68 0.65 5.34
CA GLY A 213 -16.22 0.74 5.18
C GLY A 213 -15.76 1.96 4.40
N THR A 214 -14.51 2.34 4.61
CA THR A 214 -13.94 3.54 3.99
C THR A 214 -13.93 3.43 2.46
N MET A 215 -13.58 2.26 1.92
CA MET A 215 -13.59 2.02 0.48
C MET A 215 -15.02 1.98 -0.07
N GLN A 216 -16.00 1.48 0.69
CA GLN A 216 -17.39 1.47 0.27
C GLN A 216 -17.97 2.89 0.23
N ASN A 217 -17.67 3.71 1.22
CA ASN A 217 -18.11 5.10 1.25
C ASN A 217 -17.48 5.95 0.14
N ALA A 218 -16.18 5.71 -0.17
CA ALA A 218 -15.47 6.45 -1.22
C ALA A 218 -15.79 5.97 -2.63
N PHE A 219 -16.00 4.67 -2.80
CA PHE A 219 -16.19 3.98 -4.08
C PHE A 219 -17.31 2.94 -3.95
N PRO A 220 -18.58 3.37 -3.91
CA PRO A 220 -19.71 2.47 -3.68
C PRO A 220 -19.78 1.34 -4.72
N MET A 221 -20.07 0.14 -4.25
CA MET A 221 -20.36 -1.04 -5.08
C MET A 221 -21.70 -1.63 -4.70
N ASN A 222 -22.36 -2.26 -5.68
CA ASN A 222 -23.58 -3.00 -5.44
C ASN A 222 -23.25 -4.46 -5.07
N PHE A 223 -23.63 -4.87 -3.86
CA PHE A 223 -23.37 -6.21 -3.31
C PHE A 223 -24.62 -7.10 -3.31
N GLN A 224 -25.73 -6.71 -3.96
CA GLN A 224 -27.01 -7.44 -3.88
C GLN A 224 -26.95 -8.90 -4.33
N GLU A 225 -25.98 -9.24 -5.18
CA GLU A 225 -25.80 -10.59 -5.71
C GLU A 225 -24.51 -11.27 -5.22
N THR A 226 -23.81 -10.69 -4.23
CA THR A 226 -22.49 -11.15 -3.80
C THR A 226 -22.59 -11.91 -2.48
N GLN A 227 -22.00 -13.11 -2.44
CA GLN A 227 -21.82 -13.86 -1.20
C GLN A 227 -20.41 -13.62 -0.66
N PRO A 228 -20.26 -13.35 0.65
CA PRO A 228 -18.93 -13.24 1.24
C PRO A 228 -18.22 -14.59 1.22
N ILE A 229 -16.94 -14.58 0.88
CA ILE A 229 -16.08 -15.75 1.01
C ILE A 229 -15.13 -15.46 2.16
N ASN A 230 -15.28 -16.21 3.25
CA ASN A 230 -14.34 -16.15 4.36
C ASN A 230 -13.21 -17.15 4.13
N PHE A 231 -11.99 -16.71 4.34
CA PHE A 231 -10.82 -17.58 4.37
C PHE A 231 -9.83 -17.00 5.38
N GLU A 232 -9.10 -17.88 6.04
CA GLU A 232 -8.08 -17.49 7.01
C GLU A 232 -6.71 -17.48 6.34
N LEU A 233 -5.91 -16.48 6.67
CA LEU A 233 -4.48 -16.45 6.37
C LEU A 233 -3.76 -17.08 7.55
N ASP A 234 -3.67 -18.42 7.52
CA ASP A 234 -3.05 -19.19 8.61
C ASP A 234 -1.55 -18.93 8.71
N GLY A 235 -1.11 -18.60 9.92
CA GLY A 235 0.29 -18.56 10.28
C GLY A 235 1.00 -17.23 10.05
N ARG A 236 2.27 -17.21 10.45
CA ARG A 236 3.17 -16.08 10.27
C ARG A 236 3.60 -15.96 8.82
N LEU A 237 4.18 -14.80 8.46
CA LEU A 237 4.64 -14.49 7.09
C LEU A 237 5.52 -15.58 6.44
N ASP A 238 6.43 -16.16 7.21
CA ASP A 238 7.28 -17.28 6.78
C ASP A 238 6.46 -18.55 6.50
N GLN A 239 5.47 -18.86 7.33
CA GLN A 239 4.58 -20.02 7.17
C GLN A 239 3.64 -19.84 5.99
N ILE A 240 3.08 -18.65 5.77
CA ILE A 240 2.21 -18.36 4.62
C ILE A 240 2.96 -18.59 3.32
N SER A 241 4.24 -18.19 3.24
CA SER A 241 5.08 -18.44 2.08
C SER A 241 5.26 -19.93 1.78
N GLU A 242 5.37 -20.77 2.79
CA GLU A 242 5.47 -22.23 2.62
C GLU A 242 4.11 -22.86 2.29
N ASN A 243 3.04 -22.48 2.99
CA ASN A 243 1.69 -23.02 2.79
C ASN A 243 1.12 -22.71 1.40
N HIS A 244 1.57 -21.62 0.77
CA HIS A 244 1.15 -21.25 -0.58
C HIS A 244 2.05 -21.79 -1.70
N LYS A 245 3.08 -22.60 -1.41
CA LYS A 245 3.92 -23.21 -2.46
C LYS A 245 3.14 -24.09 -3.41
N ASP A 246 2.19 -24.85 -2.87
CA ASP A 246 1.37 -25.81 -3.60
C ASP A 246 0.00 -25.24 -4.00
N TYR A 247 -0.16 -23.92 -3.89
CA TYR A 247 -1.42 -23.25 -4.22
C TYR A 247 -1.80 -23.53 -5.67
N ASN A 248 -2.90 -24.25 -5.86
CA ASN A 248 -3.41 -24.58 -7.18
C ASN A 248 -3.85 -23.30 -7.91
N ALA A 249 -3.33 -23.07 -9.11
CA ALA A 249 -3.67 -21.91 -9.95
C ALA A 249 -5.16 -21.74 -10.23
N LYS A 250 -5.99 -22.77 -10.02
CA LYS A 250 -7.45 -22.72 -10.12
C LYS A 250 -8.12 -22.03 -8.92
N ARG A 251 -7.48 -21.99 -7.76
CA ARG A 251 -7.97 -21.26 -6.59
C ARG A 251 -7.55 -19.79 -6.70
N ARG A 252 -8.50 -18.89 -6.48
CA ARG A 252 -8.29 -17.44 -6.64
C ARG A 252 -8.81 -16.69 -5.41
N PRO A 253 -8.15 -16.81 -4.24
CA PRO A 253 -8.68 -16.22 -3.01
C PRO A 253 -8.83 -14.69 -3.08
N PHE A 254 -8.04 -14.01 -3.93
CA PHE A 254 -8.05 -12.55 -4.03
C PHE A 254 -8.47 -12.04 -5.43
N ALA A 255 -8.89 -12.92 -6.34
CA ALA A 255 -9.36 -12.52 -7.65
C ALA A 255 -10.87 -12.33 -7.60
N THR A 256 -11.33 -11.12 -7.60
CA THR A 256 -12.69 -10.72 -7.95
C THR A 256 -12.86 -10.67 -9.45
#